data_a54a8e62298d09b63db44c8f4b986e77
#
_entry.id   a54a8e62298d09b63db44c8f4b986e77
#
_cell.length_a   1.000
_cell.length_b   1.000
_cell.length_c   1.000
_cell.angle_alpha   90.00
_cell.angle_beta   90.00
_cell.angle_gamma   90.00
#
_symmetry.space_group_name_H-M   'P 1'
#
loop_
_entity.id
_entity.type
_entity.pdbx_description
1 polymer ?
#
loop_
_entity_poly.entity_id
_entity_poly.type
_entity_poly.pdbx_seq_one_letter_code
_entity_poly.pdbx_strand_id
1 'polypeptide(L)'
;MGDIAMPTVEPGAATAAEETPAERPGTGLYPPRNAGRSTRMIGEVAVDLGFADRETVEEAVEAAREQGRPTGLVLVERGVLRHDQLARVVAERFGLDFVDLTVYDLDMGAVNLISSETAKRYQAVPVGFSEDGTLVLAMANPTNILTIDDVGMMTGRRIRPAAASVEDLNLLLARLVRMDESIEDIVDEDDDEQGEDNLKVDDDNDAPVIKLVHSIVAQAVQQGASDIHVNPEEGDTRVLFRIDGVLAPAATVKRRMANGVVSRIKIMADLDISEKRVPQDGRFALTVDGRRVDIRVVTLPLVYGEGVVLRILDRGSVVEDLESLGMPDVERKRFEQAINRPNGAVLVTGPTGSGKSTTLYAALNVLNDGERSILTIEDPVEQRIAGIKQMQIAPKAGVTFDVGLRSMLRADPDVIMVGEIRDRETAHIAVEAALTGHLVLSTLHTRDAPSALGRLIDMGIEPFLVSSAVDCIVAQRLVRMLCKHCKRHQKVSETILAEHGLAGAEPYEPVGCSRCSNSGYRGRVGLYEVMSVSEPIRALILERASIDEMVAVAVAEGMLRLRDDGLQKVREGKTSIAEVERMTNSML
;
A
#
# COMPACT_ATOMS: atom_id res chain seq x y z
N MET A 1 64.66 24.50 -26.84
CA MET A 1 64.68 25.92 -27.18
C MET A 1 63.31 26.26 -27.76
N GLY A 2 62.58 27.14 -27.10
CA GLY A 2 61.29 27.62 -27.57
C GLY A 2 60.30 27.74 -26.41
N ASP A 3 60.57 28.68 -25.46
CA ASP A 3 59.61 29.13 -24.45
C ASP A 3 58.39 29.75 -25.11
N ILE A 4 57.19 29.30 -24.70
CA ILE A 4 55.95 30.05 -24.96
C ILE A 4 55.35 30.37 -23.59
N ALA A 5 55.40 31.66 -23.24
CA ALA A 5 54.85 32.26 -22.05
C ALA A 5 53.29 32.16 -22.03
N MET A 6 52.75 31.75 -20.89
CA MET A 6 51.33 31.89 -20.56
C MET A 6 51.02 33.31 -20.07
N PRO A 7 49.92 33.93 -20.44
CA PRO A 7 49.48 35.19 -19.83
C PRO A 7 48.82 34.95 -18.49
N THR A 8 49.27 35.68 -17.47
CA THR A 8 48.68 35.83 -16.15
C THR A 8 47.36 36.59 -16.25
N VAL A 9 46.27 35.96 -15.78
CA VAL A 9 44.97 36.63 -15.56
C VAL A 9 44.85 36.93 -14.08
N GLU A 10 44.69 38.17 -13.72
CA GLU A 10 44.40 38.63 -12.37
C GLU A 10 43.02 38.13 -11.88
N PRO A 11 42.84 37.80 -10.62
CA PRO A 11 41.53 37.38 -10.10
C PRO A 11 40.67 38.61 -9.80
N GLY A 12 39.65 38.83 -10.62
CA GLY A 12 38.57 39.76 -10.28
C GLY A 12 37.80 39.27 -9.06
N ALA A 13 37.61 40.14 -8.09
CA ALA A 13 36.84 39.94 -6.89
C ALA A 13 35.36 39.63 -7.26
N ALA A 14 34.99 38.36 -7.17
CA ALA A 14 33.59 37.96 -7.13
C ALA A 14 33.09 38.06 -5.69
N THR A 15 32.15 38.94 -5.47
CA THR A 15 31.37 39.03 -4.24
C THR A 15 30.76 37.66 -3.92
N ALA A 16 31.10 37.12 -2.77
CA ALA A 16 30.52 35.92 -2.22
C ALA A 16 29.00 36.16 -2.03
N ALA A 17 28.19 35.52 -2.87
CA ALA A 17 26.79 35.31 -2.56
C ALA A 17 26.76 34.32 -1.38
N GLU A 18 26.21 34.75 -0.25
CA GLU A 18 25.91 33.89 0.90
C GLU A 18 25.06 32.72 0.40
N GLU A 19 25.65 31.53 0.38
CA GLU A 19 24.90 30.28 0.17
C GLU A 19 23.93 30.11 1.34
N THR A 20 22.64 30.24 1.03
CA THR A 20 21.55 29.80 1.91
C THR A 20 21.77 28.33 2.27
N PRO A 21 21.72 27.94 3.56
CA PRO A 21 21.87 26.54 3.95
C PRO A 21 20.81 25.71 3.21
N ALA A 22 21.28 24.76 2.40
CA ALA A 22 20.42 23.85 1.67
C ALA A 22 19.47 23.14 2.63
N GLU A 23 18.18 23.31 2.42
CA GLU A 23 17.13 22.51 3.05
C GLU A 23 17.47 21.02 2.82
N ARG A 24 17.67 20.27 3.90
CA ARG A 24 17.76 18.80 3.80
C ARG A 24 16.36 18.28 3.50
N PRO A 25 16.06 17.78 2.30
CA PRO A 25 14.74 17.22 2.04
C PRO A 25 14.63 15.89 2.78
N GLY A 26 13.65 15.75 3.70
CA GLY A 26 13.27 14.42 4.11
C GLY A 26 12.90 14.13 5.55
N THR A 27 13.07 15.04 6.51
CA THR A 27 12.72 14.73 7.91
C THR A 27 11.38 15.28 8.37
N GLY A 28 10.80 16.25 7.66
CA GLY A 28 9.58 16.96 8.08
C GLY A 28 9.76 17.84 9.34
N LEU A 29 10.96 17.90 9.92
CA LEU A 29 11.31 18.77 11.03
C LEU A 29 12.32 19.82 10.55
N TYR A 30 11.93 21.09 10.63
CA TYR A 30 12.71 22.21 10.12
C TYR A 30 13.16 23.12 11.28
N PRO A 31 14.45 23.19 11.56
CA PRO A 31 14.98 24.11 12.57
C PRO A 31 14.82 25.56 12.10
N PRO A 32 14.72 26.52 13.04
CA PRO A 32 14.65 27.94 12.70
C PRO A 32 15.97 28.40 12.05
N ARG A 33 15.88 29.33 11.08
CA ARG A 33 17.04 29.95 10.43
C ARG A 33 17.89 30.76 11.42
N ASN A 34 17.22 31.37 12.40
CA ASN A 34 17.86 32.15 13.45
C ASN A 34 17.55 31.53 14.82
N ALA A 35 18.57 31.06 15.51
CA ALA A 35 18.42 30.58 16.88
C ALA A 35 18.18 31.76 17.83
N GLY A 36 16.96 31.87 18.35
CA GLY A 36 16.56 32.87 19.33
C GLY A 36 15.27 33.59 18.98
N ARG A 37 14.62 34.15 20.02
CA ARG A 37 13.35 34.87 19.87
C ARG A 37 13.57 36.17 19.09
N SER A 38 12.93 36.29 17.93
CA SER A 38 12.97 37.49 17.10
C SER A 38 11.98 38.56 17.64
N THR A 39 12.40 39.82 17.61
CA THR A 39 11.51 40.98 17.90
C THR A 39 10.64 41.39 16.72
N ARG A 40 10.85 40.76 15.55
CA ARG A 40 10.12 41.07 14.31
C ARG A 40 8.64 40.71 14.41
N MET A 41 7.81 41.44 13.69
CA MET A 41 6.38 41.14 13.58
C MET A 41 6.14 39.95 12.66
N ILE A 42 5.00 39.25 12.82
CA ILE A 42 4.62 38.07 12.00
C ILE A 42 4.65 38.40 10.51
N GLY A 43 4.15 39.58 10.13
CA GLY A 43 4.16 40.01 8.73
C GLY A 43 5.55 40.18 8.14
N GLU A 44 6.49 40.74 8.92
CA GLU A 44 7.89 40.94 8.50
C GLU A 44 8.56 39.58 8.27
N VAL A 45 8.32 38.61 9.16
CA VAL A 45 8.88 37.25 9.02
C VAL A 45 8.27 36.54 7.80
N ALA A 46 6.99 36.76 7.49
CA ALA A 46 6.35 36.19 6.31
C ALA A 46 6.98 36.71 5.00
N VAL A 47 7.32 38.01 4.97
CA VAL A 47 8.02 38.62 3.83
C VAL A 47 9.46 38.07 3.70
N ASP A 48 10.20 37.98 4.80
CA ASP A 48 11.57 37.47 4.82
C ASP A 48 11.67 35.99 4.39
N LEU A 49 10.61 35.19 4.67
CA LEU A 49 10.50 33.80 4.21
C LEU A 49 10.02 33.69 2.75
N GLY A 50 9.63 34.81 2.14
CA GLY A 50 9.15 34.84 0.75
C GLY A 50 7.73 34.28 0.56
N PHE A 51 6.93 34.23 1.63
CA PHE A 51 5.56 33.71 1.57
C PHE A 51 4.51 34.76 1.19
N ALA A 52 4.82 36.05 1.37
CA ALA A 52 3.96 37.19 1.02
C ALA A 52 4.80 38.40 0.61
N ASP A 53 4.23 39.27 -0.20
CA ASP A 53 4.82 40.57 -0.49
C ASP A 53 4.49 41.59 0.60
N ARG A 54 5.27 42.66 0.65
CA ARG A 54 5.18 43.66 1.70
C ARG A 54 3.87 44.46 1.68
N GLU A 55 3.37 44.77 0.50
CA GLU A 55 2.17 45.58 0.30
C GLU A 55 0.94 44.82 0.82
N THR A 56 0.79 43.57 0.43
CA THR A 56 -0.30 42.68 0.89
C THR A 56 -0.28 42.45 2.40
N VAL A 57 0.93 42.37 2.99
CA VAL A 57 1.08 42.23 4.46
C VAL A 57 0.66 43.50 5.18
N GLU A 58 1.03 44.70 4.69
CA GLU A 58 0.66 45.99 5.28
C GLU A 58 -0.87 46.18 5.29
N GLU A 59 -1.55 45.85 4.19
CA GLU A 59 -3.01 45.85 4.12
C GLU A 59 -3.68 44.91 5.12
N ALA A 60 -3.12 43.69 5.27
CA ALA A 60 -3.63 42.72 6.23
C ALA A 60 -3.39 43.13 7.68
N VAL A 61 -2.30 43.83 7.99
CA VAL A 61 -1.99 44.40 9.31
C VAL A 61 -2.98 45.48 9.66
N GLU A 62 -3.32 46.36 8.71
CA GLU A 62 -4.30 47.46 8.93
C GLU A 62 -5.70 46.90 9.21
N ALA A 63 -6.15 45.94 8.41
CA ALA A 63 -7.40 45.23 8.62
C ALA A 63 -7.45 44.46 9.96
N ALA A 64 -6.34 43.86 10.37
CA ALA A 64 -6.24 43.16 11.66
C ALA A 64 -6.38 44.12 12.84
N ARG A 65 -5.80 45.32 12.72
CA ARG A 65 -5.96 46.40 13.74
C ARG A 65 -7.39 46.91 13.85
N GLU A 66 -8.05 47.16 12.72
CA GLU A 66 -9.45 47.58 12.69
C GLU A 66 -10.39 46.54 13.30
N GLN A 67 -10.13 45.28 13.07
CA GLN A 67 -10.96 44.16 13.56
C GLN A 67 -10.56 43.68 14.98
N GLY A 68 -9.47 44.17 15.55
CA GLY A 68 -8.97 43.71 16.85
C GLY A 68 -8.52 42.22 16.84
N ARG A 69 -8.10 41.71 15.70
CA ARG A 69 -7.78 40.28 15.50
C ARG A 69 -6.28 40.07 15.25
N PRO A 70 -5.76 38.87 15.55
CA PRO A 70 -4.37 38.54 15.26
C PRO A 70 -4.05 38.62 13.76
N THR A 71 -2.98 39.32 13.38
CA THR A 71 -2.57 39.52 11.99
C THR A 71 -2.37 38.21 11.23
N GLY A 72 -1.80 37.18 11.88
CA GLY A 72 -1.58 35.87 11.25
C GLY A 72 -2.87 35.20 10.78
N LEU A 73 -3.96 35.32 11.55
CA LEU A 73 -5.24 34.74 11.16
C LEU A 73 -5.88 35.53 9.99
N VAL A 74 -5.74 36.83 9.97
CA VAL A 74 -6.24 37.66 8.87
C VAL A 74 -5.50 37.41 7.57
N LEU A 75 -4.19 37.14 7.63
CA LEU A 75 -3.38 36.72 6.48
C LEU A 75 -3.85 35.40 5.88
N VAL A 76 -4.23 34.44 6.72
CA VAL A 76 -4.78 33.15 6.25
C VAL A 76 -6.18 33.30 5.66
N GLU A 77 -7.08 34.04 6.34
CA GLU A 77 -8.45 34.25 5.87
C GLU A 77 -8.52 34.99 4.52
N ARG A 78 -7.57 35.88 4.27
CA ARG A 78 -7.41 36.56 2.98
C ARG A 78 -6.71 35.72 1.91
N GLY A 79 -6.28 34.49 2.24
CA GLY A 79 -5.58 33.60 1.32
C GLY A 79 -4.14 34.03 1.00
N VAL A 80 -3.57 34.98 1.75
CA VAL A 80 -2.19 35.45 1.60
C VAL A 80 -1.20 34.40 2.10
N LEU A 81 -1.50 33.72 3.21
CA LEU A 81 -0.74 32.60 3.75
C LEU A 81 -1.61 31.36 3.86
N ARG A 82 -0.99 30.20 3.66
CA ARG A 82 -1.59 28.92 4.04
C ARG A 82 -1.33 28.64 5.51
N HIS A 83 -2.08 27.72 6.11
CA HIS A 83 -1.95 27.35 7.52
C HIS A 83 -0.55 26.81 7.87
N ASP A 84 0.07 26.01 6.99
CA ASP A 84 1.44 25.50 7.14
C ASP A 84 2.48 26.64 7.09
N GLN A 85 2.31 27.60 6.19
CA GLN A 85 3.18 28.78 6.09
C GLN A 85 3.08 29.66 7.33
N LEU A 86 1.86 29.86 7.88
CA LEU A 86 1.70 30.60 9.13
C LEU A 86 2.40 29.91 10.30
N ALA A 87 2.27 28.58 10.43
CA ALA A 87 2.96 27.81 11.46
C ALA A 87 4.49 27.94 11.35
N ARG A 88 5.03 27.92 10.13
CA ARG A 88 6.46 28.13 9.86
C ARG A 88 6.92 29.55 10.21
N VAL A 89 6.11 30.56 9.92
CA VAL A 89 6.38 31.97 10.34
C VAL A 89 6.40 32.10 11.87
N VAL A 90 5.47 31.44 12.57
CA VAL A 90 5.44 31.41 14.03
C VAL A 90 6.68 30.73 14.62
N ALA A 91 7.04 29.57 14.06
CA ALA A 91 8.26 28.84 14.46
C ALA A 91 9.50 29.75 14.35
N GLU A 92 9.72 30.36 13.19
CA GLU A 92 10.86 31.22 12.93
C GLU A 92 10.90 32.45 13.85
N ARG A 93 9.73 33.06 14.11
CA ARG A 93 9.64 34.21 15.02
C ARG A 93 10.06 33.88 16.45
N PHE A 94 9.71 32.69 16.93
CA PHE A 94 10.00 32.28 18.31
C PHE A 94 11.29 31.48 18.45
N GLY A 95 12.02 31.23 17.35
CA GLY A 95 13.25 30.45 17.35
C GLY A 95 13.00 28.97 17.69
N LEU A 96 11.86 28.43 17.29
CA LEU A 96 11.41 27.06 17.53
C LEU A 96 11.43 26.26 16.22
N ASP A 97 11.43 24.94 16.34
CA ASP A 97 11.28 24.08 15.17
C ASP A 97 9.87 24.21 14.58
N PHE A 98 9.78 24.03 13.28
CA PHE A 98 8.52 23.76 12.57
C PHE A 98 8.46 22.29 12.22
N VAL A 99 7.36 21.62 12.53
CA VAL A 99 7.08 20.25 12.12
C VAL A 99 5.95 20.22 11.09
N ASP A 100 6.27 19.69 9.92
CA ASP A 100 5.30 19.42 8.88
C ASP A 100 4.71 18.02 9.10
N LEU A 101 3.54 17.96 9.72
CA LEU A 101 2.84 16.72 10.04
C LEU A 101 2.39 15.91 8.81
N THR A 102 2.47 16.51 7.62
CA THR A 102 2.15 15.83 6.37
C THR A 102 3.31 14.99 5.84
N VAL A 103 4.53 15.29 6.28
CA VAL A 103 5.78 14.64 5.82
C VAL A 103 6.53 13.97 6.97
N TYR A 104 6.35 14.47 8.21
CA TYR A 104 7.05 13.94 9.38
C TYR A 104 6.63 12.50 9.68
N ASP A 105 7.62 11.62 9.86
CA ASP A 105 7.39 10.23 10.24
C ASP A 105 7.09 10.14 11.73
N LEU A 106 5.81 9.87 12.06
CA LEU A 106 5.31 9.83 13.42
C LEU A 106 5.84 8.60 14.18
N ASP A 107 6.53 8.80 15.28
CA ASP A 107 6.85 7.72 16.23
C ASP A 107 5.62 7.42 17.11
N MET A 108 4.93 6.33 16.81
CA MET A 108 3.74 5.92 17.58
C MET A 108 4.05 5.62 19.04
N GLY A 109 5.30 5.27 19.37
CA GLY A 109 5.75 5.16 20.76
C GLY A 109 5.79 6.51 21.48
N ALA A 110 6.01 7.61 20.75
CA ALA A 110 5.90 8.97 21.29
C ALA A 110 4.44 9.42 21.38
N VAL A 111 3.66 9.19 20.30
CA VAL A 111 2.23 9.57 20.22
C VAL A 111 1.43 8.98 21.37
N ASN A 112 1.65 7.70 21.69
CA ASN A 112 0.93 6.98 22.74
C ASN A 112 1.38 7.30 24.17
N LEU A 113 2.28 8.27 24.39
CA LEU A 113 2.68 8.70 25.74
C LEU A 113 1.62 9.56 26.45
N ILE A 114 0.69 10.13 25.69
CA ILE A 114 -0.47 10.86 26.21
C ILE A 114 -1.74 10.35 25.54
N SER A 115 -2.89 10.42 26.23
CA SER A 115 -4.18 10.04 25.64
C SER A 115 -4.62 11.04 24.56
N SER A 116 -5.48 10.58 23.63
CA SER A 116 -6.04 11.43 22.59
C SER A 116 -6.86 12.60 23.17
N GLU A 117 -7.58 12.38 24.30
CA GLU A 117 -8.28 13.43 25.01
C GLU A 117 -7.32 14.50 25.54
N THR A 118 -6.19 14.08 26.13
CA THR A 118 -5.14 14.97 26.61
C THR A 118 -4.54 15.76 25.45
N ALA A 119 -4.20 15.07 24.37
CA ALA A 119 -3.67 15.70 23.15
C ALA A 119 -4.65 16.73 22.55
N LYS A 120 -5.94 16.42 22.51
CA LYS A 120 -7.01 17.32 22.05
C LYS A 120 -7.19 18.52 22.97
N ARG A 121 -7.16 18.31 24.31
CA ARG A 121 -7.28 19.36 25.30
C ARG A 121 -6.15 20.39 25.20
N TYR A 122 -4.93 19.92 25.01
CA TYR A 122 -3.74 20.78 24.91
C TYR A 122 -3.44 21.26 23.50
N GLN A 123 -4.14 20.77 22.48
CA GLN A 123 -3.85 21.03 21.07
C GLN A 123 -2.37 20.76 20.77
N ALA A 124 -1.88 19.61 21.26
CA ALA A 124 -0.47 19.22 21.21
C ALA A 124 -0.34 17.69 21.11
N VAL A 125 0.53 17.20 20.24
CA VAL A 125 0.78 15.75 20.04
C VAL A 125 2.28 15.49 20.10
N PRO A 126 2.75 14.55 20.94
CA PRO A 126 4.11 14.03 20.84
C PRO A 126 4.30 13.32 19.52
N VAL A 127 5.29 13.69 18.72
CA VAL A 127 5.46 13.16 17.36
C VAL A 127 6.71 12.31 17.17
N GLY A 128 7.68 12.41 18.08
CA GLY A 128 8.90 11.64 17.98
C GLY A 128 9.93 12.02 19.05
N PHE A 129 11.14 11.47 18.93
CA PHE A 129 12.25 11.77 19.82
C PHE A 129 13.41 12.35 19.03
N SER A 130 14.08 13.37 19.60
CA SER A 130 15.37 13.86 19.11
C SER A 130 16.48 12.84 19.41
N GLU A 131 17.65 13.00 18.79
CA GLU A 131 18.81 12.12 18.99
C GLU A 131 19.26 12.03 20.46
N ASP A 132 19.05 13.09 21.24
CA ASP A 132 19.32 13.16 22.69
C ASP A 132 18.21 12.54 23.57
N GLY A 133 17.16 11.96 22.97
CA GLY A 133 16.02 11.36 23.66
C GLY A 133 14.97 12.36 24.18
N THR A 134 15.07 13.64 23.80
CA THR A 134 14.07 14.67 24.10
C THR A 134 12.82 14.44 23.26
N LEU A 135 11.64 14.57 23.86
CA LEU A 135 10.35 14.36 23.21
C LEU A 135 9.97 15.58 22.36
N VAL A 136 9.80 15.39 21.06
CA VAL A 136 9.32 16.43 20.14
C VAL A 136 7.81 16.53 20.27
N LEU A 137 7.32 17.70 20.67
CA LEU A 137 5.90 17.99 20.86
C LEU A 137 5.40 18.96 19.77
N ALA A 138 4.59 18.46 18.83
CA ALA A 138 3.91 19.28 17.83
C ALA A 138 2.76 20.05 18.49
N MET A 139 2.73 21.35 18.33
CA MET A 139 1.78 22.23 19.00
C MET A 139 1.21 23.29 18.06
N ALA A 140 -0.10 23.56 18.18
CA ALA A 140 -0.72 24.70 17.50
C ALA A 140 -0.22 26.04 18.06
N ASN A 141 0.04 26.10 19.38
CA ASN A 141 0.63 27.24 20.06
C ASN A 141 1.89 26.83 20.83
N PRO A 142 3.06 26.83 20.18
CA PRO A 142 4.30 26.35 20.77
C PRO A 142 4.89 27.28 21.85
N THR A 143 4.24 28.41 22.12
CA THR A 143 4.64 29.36 23.19
C THR A 143 3.90 29.11 24.51
N ASN A 144 2.98 28.15 24.57
CA ASN A 144 2.26 27.81 25.78
C ASN A 144 3.12 26.95 26.71
N ILE A 145 3.79 27.61 27.65
CA ILE A 145 4.71 26.99 28.61
C ILE A 145 3.98 25.99 29.52
N LEU A 146 2.72 26.29 29.91
CA LEU A 146 1.94 25.40 30.77
C LEU A 146 1.72 24.04 30.11
N THR A 147 1.37 24.02 28.82
CA THR A 147 1.24 22.76 28.06
C THR A 147 2.55 21.98 28.00
N ILE A 148 3.68 22.68 27.82
CA ILE A 148 5.00 22.04 27.75
C ILE A 148 5.35 21.39 29.09
N ASP A 149 5.13 22.11 30.19
CA ASP A 149 5.42 21.63 31.55
C ASP A 149 4.49 20.47 31.94
N ASP A 150 3.19 20.57 31.65
CA ASP A 150 2.20 19.52 31.95
C ASP A 150 2.51 18.23 31.20
N VAL A 151 2.77 18.31 29.89
CA VAL A 151 3.15 17.14 29.09
C VAL A 151 4.50 16.58 29.54
N GLY A 152 5.44 17.44 29.91
CA GLY A 152 6.73 17.03 30.48
C GLY A 152 6.58 16.25 31.78
N MET A 153 5.69 16.69 32.68
CA MET A 153 5.37 15.98 33.94
C MET A 153 4.66 14.65 33.69
N MET A 154 3.69 14.62 32.78
CA MET A 154 2.94 13.40 32.44
C MET A 154 3.84 12.32 31.82
N THR A 155 4.74 12.72 30.95
CA THR A 155 5.61 11.79 30.21
C THR A 155 6.93 11.47 30.91
N GLY A 156 7.29 12.24 31.95
CA GLY A 156 8.58 12.16 32.62
C GLY A 156 9.78 12.50 31.74
N ARG A 157 9.57 13.28 30.65
CA ARG A 157 10.58 13.57 29.63
C ARG A 157 10.79 15.07 29.43
N ARG A 158 11.98 15.42 28.94
CA ARG A 158 12.21 16.77 28.44
C ARG A 158 11.42 16.97 27.15
N ILE A 159 10.82 18.14 27.00
CA ILE A 159 10.00 18.48 25.83
C ILE A 159 10.75 19.46 24.94
N ARG A 160 10.77 19.19 23.65
CA ARG A 160 11.20 20.08 22.58
C ARG A 160 9.95 20.52 21.80
N PRO A 161 9.44 21.76 22.06
CA PRO A 161 8.25 22.22 21.37
C PRO A 161 8.55 22.53 19.91
N ALA A 162 7.63 22.15 19.02
CA ALA A 162 7.68 22.44 17.60
C ALA A 162 6.33 23.02 17.15
N ALA A 163 6.36 24.05 16.31
CA ALA A 163 5.13 24.61 15.73
C ALA A 163 4.59 23.66 14.64
N ALA A 164 3.29 23.42 14.68
CA ALA A 164 2.59 22.65 13.63
C ALA A 164 1.40 23.47 13.08
N SER A 165 1.01 23.16 11.85
CA SER A 165 -0.22 23.70 11.28
C SER A 165 -1.43 23.28 12.13
N VAL A 166 -2.31 24.21 12.44
CA VAL A 166 -3.54 23.95 13.22
C VAL A 166 -4.43 22.95 12.47
N GLU A 167 -4.50 23.07 11.15
CA GLU A 167 -5.30 22.18 10.30
C GLU A 167 -4.77 20.75 10.34
N ASP A 168 -3.46 20.55 10.12
CA ASP A 168 -2.85 19.22 10.12
C ASP A 168 -2.86 18.58 11.52
N LEU A 169 -2.67 19.41 12.56
CA LEU A 169 -2.77 18.96 13.94
C LEU A 169 -4.20 18.50 14.28
N ASN A 170 -5.22 19.23 13.86
CA ASN A 170 -6.61 18.83 14.06
C ASN A 170 -6.97 17.56 13.29
N LEU A 171 -6.46 17.39 12.08
CA LEU A 171 -6.62 16.13 11.31
C LEU A 171 -5.96 14.96 12.03
N LEU A 172 -4.75 15.16 12.57
CA LEU A 172 -4.07 14.13 13.35
C LEU A 172 -4.82 13.79 14.64
N LEU A 173 -5.26 14.82 15.39
CA LEU A 173 -6.05 14.64 16.61
C LEU A 173 -7.37 13.90 16.35
N ALA A 174 -8.10 14.28 15.29
CA ALA A 174 -9.33 13.59 14.92
C ALA A 174 -9.09 12.13 14.52
N ARG A 175 -7.91 11.82 13.96
CA ARG A 175 -7.49 10.45 13.67
C ARG A 175 -7.18 9.68 14.95
N LEU A 176 -6.47 10.27 15.90
CA LEU A 176 -6.11 9.64 17.17
C LEU A 176 -7.35 9.35 18.04
N VAL A 177 -8.30 10.29 18.11
CA VAL A 177 -9.57 10.09 18.85
C VAL A 177 -10.35 8.91 18.28
N ARG A 178 -10.52 8.84 16.95
CA ARG A 178 -11.19 7.70 16.31
C ARG A 178 -10.49 6.37 16.56
N MET A 179 -9.16 6.38 16.66
CA MET A 179 -8.40 5.18 17.00
C MET A 179 -8.65 4.75 18.45
N ASP A 180 -8.74 5.67 19.40
CA ASP A 180 -9.05 5.37 20.80
C ASP A 180 -10.51 4.87 20.96
N GLU A 181 -11.50 5.51 20.33
CA GLU A 181 -12.91 5.08 20.32
C GLU A 181 -13.07 3.65 19.75
N SER A 182 -12.37 3.35 18.65
CA SER A 182 -12.38 1.99 18.07
C SER A 182 -11.75 0.94 18.99
N ILE A 183 -10.84 1.33 19.88
CA ILE A 183 -10.22 0.44 20.88
C ILE A 183 -11.16 0.17 22.06
N GLU A 184 -11.89 1.19 22.51
CA GLU A 184 -12.88 1.05 23.59
C GLU A 184 -14.04 0.14 23.18
N ASP A 185 -14.58 0.31 21.97
CA ASP A 185 -15.64 -0.56 21.42
C ASP A 185 -15.20 -2.04 21.32
N ILE A 186 -13.91 -2.31 21.05
CA ILE A 186 -13.38 -3.68 20.92
C ILE A 186 -13.14 -4.34 22.29
N VAL A 187 -12.73 -3.56 23.28
CA VAL A 187 -12.53 -4.09 24.65
C VAL A 187 -13.86 -4.50 25.26
N ASP A 188 -14.93 -3.75 24.97
CA ASP A 188 -16.29 -4.08 25.43
C ASP A 188 -16.90 -5.29 24.70
N GLU A 189 -16.59 -5.51 23.42
CA GLU A 189 -17.05 -6.70 22.67
C GLU A 189 -16.31 -8.00 23.05
N ASP A 190 -15.01 -7.93 23.41
CA ASP A 190 -14.24 -9.10 23.86
C ASP A 190 -14.67 -9.59 25.27
N ASP A 191 -15.23 -8.73 26.11
CA ASP A 191 -15.76 -9.11 27.45
C ASP A 191 -17.11 -9.85 27.37
N ASP A 192 -17.89 -9.68 26.30
CA ASP A 192 -19.19 -10.33 26.14
C ASP A 192 -19.12 -11.74 25.50
N GLU A 193 -18.04 -12.13 24.81
CA GLU A 193 -17.95 -13.44 24.13
C GLU A 193 -17.06 -14.50 24.82
N GLN A 194 -16.38 -14.19 25.94
CA GLN A 194 -15.54 -15.17 26.62
C GLN A 194 -16.02 -15.42 28.06
N GLY A 195 -16.73 -16.54 28.20
CA GLY A 195 -17.02 -17.11 29.52
C GLY A 195 -15.74 -17.43 30.30
N GLU A 196 -15.74 -16.94 31.53
CA GLU A 196 -15.00 -17.38 32.73
C GLU A 196 -13.80 -18.31 32.51
N ASP A 197 -12.60 -17.75 32.29
CA ASP A 197 -11.37 -18.27 32.89
C ASP A 197 -10.38 -17.12 33.13
N ASN A 198 -10.40 -16.63 34.38
CA ASN A 198 -9.58 -15.54 34.89
C ASN A 198 -8.09 -15.93 34.94
N LEU A 199 -7.30 -15.58 33.96
CA LEU A 199 -5.88 -15.34 34.16
C LEU A 199 -5.69 -13.83 34.41
N LYS A 200 -5.50 -13.48 35.70
CA LYS A 200 -5.10 -12.13 36.12
C LYS A 200 -3.78 -11.75 35.45
N VAL A 201 -3.87 -10.97 34.40
CA VAL A 201 -2.75 -10.22 33.85
C VAL A 201 -2.68 -8.90 34.61
N ASP A 202 -1.48 -8.47 35.00
CA ASP A 202 -1.28 -7.21 35.74
C ASP A 202 -1.72 -6.01 34.86
N ASP A 203 -2.88 -5.46 35.16
CA ASP A 203 -3.67 -4.51 34.33
C ASP A 203 -2.97 -3.17 34.02
N ASP A 204 -1.97 -2.73 34.79
CA ASP A 204 -1.36 -1.39 34.62
C ASP A 204 -0.19 -1.31 33.64
N ASN A 205 0.42 -2.44 33.23
CA ASN A 205 1.60 -2.46 32.37
C ASN A 205 1.33 -2.87 30.91
N ASP A 206 0.20 -3.48 30.61
CA ASP A 206 -0.12 -4.02 29.28
C ASP A 206 -0.95 -3.06 28.42
N ALA A 207 -1.66 -2.11 29.00
CA ALA A 207 -2.46 -1.12 28.28
C ALA A 207 -1.69 -0.36 27.16
N PRO A 208 -0.41 0.06 27.36
CA PRO A 208 0.35 0.70 26.29
C PRO A 208 0.68 -0.22 25.13
N VAL A 209 0.89 -1.52 25.39
CA VAL A 209 1.21 -2.51 24.35
C VAL A 209 -0.03 -2.86 23.53
N ILE A 210 -1.17 -3.00 24.18
CA ILE A 210 -2.47 -3.24 23.54
C ILE A 210 -2.77 -2.09 22.57
N LYS A 211 -2.74 -0.85 23.05
CA LYS A 211 -2.95 0.35 22.24
C LYS A 211 -1.96 0.44 21.06
N LEU A 212 -0.69 0.07 21.28
CA LEU A 212 0.32 0.08 20.24
C LEU A 212 0.00 -0.93 19.12
N VAL A 213 -0.39 -2.17 19.46
CA VAL A 213 -0.74 -3.20 18.47
C VAL A 213 -1.96 -2.77 17.66
N HIS A 214 -3.01 -2.29 18.33
CA HIS A 214 -4.22 -1.79 17.66
C HIS A 214 -3.92 -0.60 16.75
N SER A 215 -3.10 0.35 17.21
CA SER A 215 -2.65 1.51 16.43
C SER A 215 -1.89 1.09 15.16
N ILE A 216 -0.97 0.12 15.27
CA ILE A 216 -0.22 -0.42 14.13
C ILE A 216 -1.18 -1.03 13.10
N VAL A 217 -2.14 -1.85 13.55
CA VAL A 217 -3.11 -2.50 12.65
C VAL A 217 -4.04 -1.47 12.02
N ALA A 218 -4.59 -0.55 12.80
CA ALA A 218 -5.48 0.51 12.29
C ALA A 218 -4.77 1.39 11.24
N GLN A 219 -3.52 1.77 11.50
CA GLN A 219 -2.72 2.54 10.56
C GLN A 219 -2.45 1.75 9.26
N ALA A 220 -2.16 0.45 9.36
CA ALA A 220 -1.96 -0.40 8.19
C ALA A 220 -3.23 -0.49 7.33
N VAL A 221 -4.39 -0.70 7.97
CA VAL A 221 -5.69 -0.75 7.27
C VAL A 221 -6.01 0.59 6.59
N GLN A 222 -5.82 1.73 7.27
CA GLN A 222 -6.05 3.06 6.71
C GLN A 222 -5.13 3.39 5.52
N GLN A 223 -3.89 2.88 5.54
CA GLN A 223 -2.94 3.04 4.43
C GLN A 223 -3.14 2.01 3.31
N GLY A 224 -4.07 1.07 3.47
CA GLY A 224 -4.33 0.01 2.49
C GLY A 224 -3.19 -1.01 2.39
N ALA A 225 -2.51 -1.28 3.51
CA ALA A 225 -1.48 -2.30 3.56
C ALA A 225 -2.07 -3.70 3.42
N SER A 226 -1.41 -4.56 2.67
CA SER A 226 -1.76 -5.99 2.56
C SER A 226 -1.16 -6.83 3.68
N ASP A 227 0.04 -6.46 4.15
CA ASP A 227 0.75 -7.20 5.18
C ASP A 227 1.47 -6.22 6.13
N ILE A 228 1.54 -6.59 7.40
CA ILE A 228 2.35 -5.94 8.44
C ILE A 228 3.47 -6.90 8.81
N HIS A 229 4.71 -6.43 8.77
CA HIS A 229 5.88 -7.20 9.19
C HIS A 229 6.44 -6.59 10.47
N VAL A 230 6.49 -7.35 11.53
CA VAL A 230 7.13 -6.99 12.80
C VAL A 230 8.46 -7.75 12.87
N ASN A 231 9.54 -7.08 12.54
CA ASN A 231 10.85 -7.68 12.37
C ASN A 231 11.80 -7.28 13.52
N PRO A 232 12.18 -8.21 14.42
CA PRO A 232 13.20 -7.93 15.42
C PRO A 232 14.57 -7.76 14.76
N GLU A 233 15.30 -6.71 15.13
CA GLU A 233 16.68 -6.43 14.73
C GLU A 233 17.61 -6.43 15.96
N GLU A 234 18.89 -6.17 15.78
CA GLU A 234 19.87 -6.18 16.88
C GLU A 234 19.52 -5.22 18.03
N GLY A 235 18.87 -4.10 17.69
CA GLY A 235 18.42 -3.08 18.63
C GLY A 235 16.91 -3.08 18.85
N ASP A 236 16.24 -2.23 18.14
CA ASP A 236 14.78 -2.06 18.18
C ASP A 236 14.10 -2.98 17.16
N THR A 237 12.79 -3.18 17.28
CA THR A 237 11.99 -3.96 16.33
C THR A 237 11.39 -3.04 15.26
N ARG A 238 11.61 -3.34 13.98
CA ARG A 238 11.03 -2.57 12.87
C ARG A 238 9.68 -3.11 12.48
N VAL A 239 8.73 -2.21 12.33
CA VAL A 239 7.43 -2.50 11.74
C VAL A 239 7.42 -1.96 10.30
N LEU A 240 7.15 -2.85 9.36
CA LEU A 240 7.07 -2.51 7.94
C LEU A 240 5.67 -2.84 7.44
N PHE A 241 5.12 -1.96 6.61
CA PHE A 241 3.86 -2.21 5.89
C PHE A 241 4.13 -2.57 4.44
N ARG A 242 3.43 -3.56 3.93
CA ARG A 242 3.41 -3.83 2.49
C ARG A 242 2.24 -3.08 1.87
N ILE A 243 2.54 -1.97 1.20
CA ILE A 243 1.55 -1.12 0.53
C ILE A 243 1.79 -1.24 -0.97
N ASP A 244 0.73 -1.57 -1.72
CA ASP A 244 0.80 -1.77 -3.17
C ASP A 244 1.96 -2.70 -3.62
N GLY A 245 2.23 -3.76 -2.81
CA GLY A 245 3.26 -4.77 -3.07
C GLY A 245 4.69 -4.41 -2.63
N VAL A 246 4.92 -3.17 -2.15
CA VAL A 246 6.25 -2.70 -1.71
C VAL A 246 6.28 -2.57 -0.19
N LEU A 247 7.36 -3.03 0.44
CA LEU A 247 7.59 -2.84 1.88
C LEU A 247 8.08 -1.41 2.14
N ALA A 248 7.42 -0.74 3.07
CA ALA A 248 7.79 0.59 3.54
C ALA A 248 7.91 0.60 5.07
N PRO A 249 8.87 1.33 5.67
CA PRO A 249 8.93 1.54 7.11
C PRO A 249 7.65 2.21 7.61
N ALA A 250 7.10 1.73 8.73
CA ALA A 250 5.89 2.27 9.32
C ALA A 250 6.09 2.76 10.76
N ALA A 251 6.80 1.97 11.57
CA ALA A 251 7.10 2.32 12.95
C ALA A 251 8.34 1.58 13.47
N THR A 252 8.86 2.06 14.58
CA THR A 252 9.93 1.39 15.33
C THR A 252 9.45 1.12 16.75
N VAL A 253 9.45 -0.15 17.14
CA VAL A 253 9.08 -0.60 18.49
C VAL A 253 10.35 -0.78 19.32
N LYS A 254 10.43 -0.09 20.45
CA LYS A 254 11.58 -0.20 21.36
C LYS A 254 11.74 -1.62 21.88
N ARG A 255 12.98 -2.11 21.99
CA ARG A 255 13.33 -3.47 22.40
C ARG A 255 12.58 -3.93 23.66
N ARG A 256 12.37 -3.03 24.63
CA ARG A 256 11.64 -3.34 25.89
C ARG A 256 10.16 -3.70 25.67
N MET A 257 9.54 -3.20 24.59
CA MET A 257 8.12 -3.46 24.26
C MET A 257 7.95 -4.58 23.22
N ALA A 258 9.02 -4.98 22.54
CA ALA A 258 8.98 -5.92 21.42
C ALA A 258 8.34 -7.28 21.81
N ASN A 259 8.75 -7.85 22.94
CA ASN A 259 8.20 -9.12 23.43
C ASN A 259 6.71 -8.98 23.80
N GLY A 260 6.31 -7.85 24.39
CA GLY A 260 4.91 -7.59 24.72
C GLY A 260 4.04 -7.51 23.46
N VAL A 261 4.51 -6.80 22.42
CA VAL A 261 3.82 -6.71 21.12
C VAL A 261 3.61 -8.09 20.50
N VAL A 262 4.65 -8.94 20.48
CA VAL A 262 4.54 -10.30 19.94
C VAL A 262 3.59 -11.15 20.80
N SER A 263 3.69 -11.07 22.12
CA SER A 263 2.81 -11.81 23.03
C SER A 263 1.34 -11.40 22.86
N ARG A 264 1.07 -10.09 22.75
CA ARG A 264 -0.30 -9.60 22.51
C ARG A 264 -0.86 -10.08 21.16
N ILE A 265 -0.08 -10.04 20.10
CA ILE A 265 -0.50 -10.57 18.79
C ILE A 265 -0.80 -12.08 18.88
N LYS A 266 0.02 -12.84 19.62
CA LYS A 266 -0.22 -14.28 19.84
C LYS A 266 -1.52 -14.54 20.60
N ILE A 267 -1.78 -13.77 21.67
CA ILE A 267 -3.04 -13.86 22.43
C ILE A 267 -4.24 -13.60 21.52
N MET A 268 -4.20 -12.51 20.74
CA MET A 268 -5.27 -12.17 19.80
C MET A 268 -5.51 -13.25 18.74
N ALA A 269 -4.47 -14.00 18.36
CA ALA A 269 -4.53 -15.03 17.34
C ALA A 269 -4.74 -16.45 17.90
N ASP A 270 -4.98 -16.61 19.22
CA ASP A 270 -5.11 -17.88 19.93
C ASP A 270 -3.88 -18.79 19.74
N LEU A 271 -2.67 -18.19 19.89
CA LEU A 271 -1.38 -18.87 19.74
C LEU A 271 -0.70 -19.06 21.11
N ASP A 272 0.15 -20.08 21.21
CA ASP A 272 0.92 -20.34 22.42
C ASP A 272 2.02 -19.28 22.63
N ILE A 273 1.87 -18.46 23.69
CA ILE A 273 2.81 -17.41 24.08
C ILE A 273 4.10 -17.95 24.70
N SER A 274 4.07 -19.16 25.25
CA SER A 274 5.23 -19.79 25.89
C SER A 274 6.17 -20.45 24.87
N GLU A 275 5.65 -20.92 23.75
CA GLU A 275 6.44 -21.54 22.67
C GLU A 275 6.98 -20.45 21.71
N LYS A 276 8.31 -20.32 21.62
CA LYS A 276 9.01 -19.30 20.83
C LYS A 276 9.99 -19.89 19.81
N ARG A 277 10.08 -21.22 19.73
CA ARG A 277 11.12 -21.93 18.96
C ARG A 277 10.61 -22.50 17.65
N VAL A 278 9.29 -22.58 17.48
CA VAL A 278 8.66 -23.10 16.26
C VAL A 278 7.70 -22.06 15.66
N PRO A 279 7.53 -22.07 14.34
CA PRO A 279 6.53 -21.23 13.69
C PRO A 279 5.13 -21.59 14.16
N GLN A 280 4.26 -20.57 14.28
CA GLN A 280 2.85 -20.75 14.61
C GLN A 280 2.00 -19.96 13.64
N ASP A 281 0.83 -20.49 13.28
CA ASP A 281 -0.16 -19.87 12.39
C ASP A 281 -1.48 -19.67 13.14
N GLY A 282 -2.04 -18.49 13.07
CA GLY A 282 -3.30 -18.15 13.71
C GLY A 282 -4.11 -17.13 12.92
N ARG A 283 -5.23 -16.72 13.49
CA ARG A 283 -6.10 -15.71 12.89
C ARG A 283 -6.91 -15.00 13.95
N PHE A 284 -7.20 -13.74 13.73
CA PHE A 284 -8.14 -12.98 14.52
C PHE A 284 -8.88 -11.97 13.66
N ALA A 285 -9.94 -11.38 14.18
CA ALA A 285 -10.64 -10.28 13.53
C ALA A 285 -10.60 -9.03 14.40
N LEU A 286 -10.52 -7.87 13.78
CA LEU A 286 -10.59 -6.57 14.45
C LEU A 286 -11.59 -5.68 13.73
N THR A 287 -12.27 -4.83 14.48
CA THR A 287 -13.07 -3.74 13.91
C THR A 287 -12.20 -2.48 13.83
N VAL A 288 -12.00 -1.97 12.63
CA VAL A 288 -11.25 -0.73 12.36
C VAL A 288 -12.16 0.23 11.60
N ASP A 289 -12.38 1.41 12.12
CA ASP A 289 -13.28 2.42 11.53
C ASP A 289 -14.70 1.85 11.21
N GLY A 290 -15.24 1.00 12.11
CA GLY A 290 -16.55 0.36 11.93
C GLY A 290 -16.57 -0.79 10.91
N ARG A 291 -15.41 -1.23 10.38
CA ARG A 291 -15.27 -2.33 9.45
C ARG A 291 -14.58 -3.51 10.11
N ARG A 292 -15.17 -4.68 10.03
CA ARG A 292 -14.55 -5.92 10.48
C ARG A 292 -13.48 -6.36 9.49
N VAL A 293 -12.24 -6.46 9.97
CA VAL A 293 -11.06 -6.88 9.20
C VAL A 293 -10.56 -8.21 9.74
N ASP A 294 -10.49 -9.22 8.89
CA ASP A 294 -9.91 -10.52 9.23
C ASP A 294 -8.38 -10.47 9.04
N ILE A 295 -7.62 -10.99 9.99
CA ILE A 295 -6.16 -10.96 9.97
C ILE A 295 -5.62 -12.37 10.17
N ARG A 296 -4.74 -12.80 9.27
CA ARG A 296 -3.94 -14.02 9.43
C ARG A 296 -2.58 -13.67 10.01
N VAL A 297 -2.15 -14.46 10.98
CA VAL A 297 -0.89 -14.26 11.71
C VAL A 297 0.02 -15.44 11.48
N VAL A 298 1.29 -15.16 11.18
CA VAL A 298 2.36 -16.15 11.19
C VAL A 298 3.46 -15.63 12.09
N THR A 299 3.88 -16.42 13.07
CA THR A 299 5.06 -16.13 13.88
C THR A 299 6.23 -17.01 13.47
N LEU A 300 7.42 -16.44 13.47
CA LEU A 300 8.64 -17.10 13.02
C LEU A 300 9.77 -16.88 14.03
N PRO A 301 10.47 -17.95 14.51
CA PRO A 301 11.67 -17.78 15.30
C PRO A 301 12.81 -17.23 14.43
N LEU A 302 13.25 -16.01 14.73
CA LEU A 302 14.37 -15.35 14.04
C LEU A 302 15.56 -15.18 15.00
N VAL A 303 16.71 -14.76 14.47
CA VAL A 303 17.96 -14.66 15.23
C VAL A 303 17.85 -13.65 16.40
N TYR A 304 17.13 -12.55 16.20
CA TYR A 304 16.99 -11.50 17.21
C TYR A 304 15.69 -11.57 18.03
N GLY A 305 14.88 -12.62 17.86
CA GLY A 305 13.60 -12.83 18.55
C GLY A 305 12.54 -13.39 17.64
N GLU A 306 11.28 -13.35 18.05
CA GLU A 306 10.17 -13.79 17.19
C GLU A 306 9.77 -12.67 16.24
N GLY A 307 9.80 -12.93 14.94
CA GLY A 307 9.19 -12.09 13.91
C GLY A 307 7.73 -12.45 13.71
N VAL A 308 6.90 -11.47 13.37
CA VAL A 308 5.48 -11.68 13.09
C VAL A 308 5.10 -11.07 11.76
N VAL A 309 4.30 -11.80 10.97
CA VAL A 309 3.68 -11.29 9.74
C VAL A 309 2.17 -11.38 9.91
N LEU A 310 1.49 -10.22 9.79
CA LEU A 310 0.04 -10.16 9.80
C LEU A 310 -0.44 -9.83 8.40
N ARG A 311 -1.20 -10.73 7.78
CA ARG A 311 -1.85 -10.50 6.50
C ARG A 311 -3.26 -9.97 6.71
N ILE A 312 -3.53 -8.80 6.21
CA ILE A 312 -4.82 -8.11 6.31
C ILE A 312 -5.73 -8.62 5.18
N LEU A 313 -6.85 -9.20 5.56
CA LEU A 313 -7.88 -9.68 4.64
C LEU A 313 -9.06 -8.69 4.69
N ASP A 314 -8.90 -7.57 3.99
CA ASP A 314 -9.96 -6.56 3.91
C ASP A 314 -11.06 -7.02 2.95
N ARG A 315 -12.28 -7.15 3.46
CA ARG A 315 -13.47 -7.50 2.66
C ARG A 315 -14.07 -6.30 1.92
N GLY A 316 -13.46 -5.12 2.03
CA GLY A 316 -14.07 -3.84 1.66
C GLY A 316 -14.02 -3.46 0.19
N SER A 317 -13.24 -4.12 -0.66
CA SER A 317 -13.15 -3.78 -2.09
C SER A 317 -13.49 -4.99 -2.97
N VAL A 318 -14.77 -5.29 -3.08
CA VAL A 318 -15.26 -6.25 -4.07
C VAL A 318 -15.09 -5.62 -5.45
N VAL A 319 -14.28 -6.22 -6.30
CA VAL A 319 -14.33 -5.94 -7.74
C VAL A 319 -15.58 -6.63 -8.27
N GLU A 320 -16.63 -5.85 -8.48
CA GLU A 320 -17.95 -6.39 -8.86
C GLU A 320 -18.07 -6.66 -10.37
N ASP A 321 -17.30 -5.94 -11.20
CA ASP A 321 -17.38 -6.02 -12.65
C ASP A 321 -16.00 -6.09 -13.34
N LEU A 322 -16.00 -6.52 -14.60
CA LEU A 322 -14.79 -6.62 -15.42
C LEU A 322 -14.24 -5.25 -15.85
N GLU A 323 -15.06 -4.20 -15.85
CA GLU A 323 -14.65 -2.85 -16.27
C GLU A 323 -13.70 -2.23 -15.23
N SER A 324 -13.98 -2.48 -13.96
CA SER A 324 -13.17 -1.97 -12.83
C SER A 324 -11.75 -2.57 -12.75
N LEU A 325 -11.51 -3.71 -13.43
CA LEU A 325 -10.18 -4.32 -13.52
C LEU A 325 -9.16 -3.45 -14.27
N GLY A 326 -9.62 -2.50 -15.10
CA GLY A 326 -8.76 -1.68 -15.94
C GLY A 326 -8.14 -2.43 -17.12
N MET A 327 -8.80 -3.51 -17.57
CA MET A 327 -8.44 -4.24 -18.78
C MET A 327 -8.80 -3.41 -20.01
N PRO A 328 -7.93 -3.31 -21.05
CA PRO A 328 -8.29 -2.64 -22.29
C PRO A 328 -9.54 -3.25 -22.93
N ASP A 329 -10.37 -2.42 -23.58
CA ASP A 329 -11.67 -2.86 -24.10
C ASP A 329 -11.59 -4.05 -25.07
N VAL A 330 -10.57 -4.11 -25.91
CA VAL A 330 -10.35 -5.21 -26.86
C VAL A 330 -10.06 -6.51 -26.11
N GLU A 331 -9.17 -6.44 -25.13
CA GLU A 331 -8.77 -7.58 -24.31
C GLU A 331 -9.93 -8.03 -23.39
N ARG A 332 -10.68 -7.10 -22.84
CA ARG A 332 -11.90 -7.38 -22.06
C ARG A 332 -12.94 -8.13 -22.88
N LYS A 333 -13.20 -7.68 -24.11
CA LYS A 333 -14.15 -8.38 -25.00
C LYS A 333 -13.70 -9.80 -25.35
N ARG A 334 -12.40 -10.04 -25.56
CA ARG A 334 -11.87 -11.39 -25.77
C ARG A 334 -12.12 -12.28 -24.56
N PHE A 335 -11.84 -11.75 -23.36
CA PHE A 335 -12.08 -12.47 -22.11
C PHE A 335 -13.58 -12.75 -21.90
N GLU A 336 -14.44 -11.74 -22.09
CA GLU A 336 -15.90 -11.88 -22.00
C GLU A 336 -16.45 -12.94 -22.98
N GLN A 337 -15.95 -12.96 -24.21
CA GLN A 337 -16.32 -13.98 -25.18
C GLN A 337 -15.94 -15.39 -24.74
N ALA A 338 -14.78 -15.53 -24.09
CA ALA A 338 -14.29 -16.83 -23.62
C ALA A 338 -15.09 -17.34 -22.41
N ILE A 339 -15.39 -16.50 -21.43
CA ILE A 339 -16.14 -16.91 -20.24
C ILE A 339 -17.63 -17.17 -20.53
N ASN A 340 -18.18 -16.62 -21.62
CA ASN A 340 -19.56 -16.87 -22.03
C ASN A 340 -19.73 -18.09 -22.95
N ARG A 341 -18.68 -18.87 -23.20
CA ARG A 341 -18.80 -20.15 -23.88
C ARG A 341 -19.47 -21.18 -22.97
N PRO A 342 -20.24 -22.14 -23.56
CA PRO A 342 -20.92 -23.17 -22.78
C PRO A 342 -19.93 -24.14 -22.09
N ASN A 343 -18.77 -24.34 -22.66
CA ASN A 343 -17.71 -25.20 -22.15
C ASN A 343 -16.34 -24.73 -22.64
N GLY A 344 -15.28 -25.27 -22.06
CA GLY A 344 -13.89 -24.92 -22.34
C GLY A 344 -13.14 -24.49 -21.10
N ALA A 345 -11.86 -24.19 -21.22
CA ALA A 345 -11.04 -23.71 -20.12
C ALA A 345 -10.52 -22.28 -20.35
N VAL A 346 -10.69 -21.45 -19.36
CA VAL A 346 -10.13 -20.09 -19.29
C VAL A 346 -9.14 -20.04 -18.14
N LEU A 347 -7.90 -19.69 -18.44
CA LEU A 347 -6.80 -19.69 -17.48
C LEU A 347 -6.32 -18.28 -17.21
N VAL A 348 -6.18 -17.91 -15.93
CA VAL A 348 -5.54 -16.65 -15.53
C VAL A 348 -4.17 -16.95 -14.95
N THR A 349 -3.13 -16.34 -15.50
CA THR A 349 -1.76 -16.65 -15.11
C THR A 349 -0.98 -15.43 -14.62
N GLY A 350 0.01 -15.69 -13.78
CA GLY A 350 0.87 -14.66 -13.21
C GLY A 350 1.44 -15.06 -11.85
N PRO A 351 2.37 -14.28 -11.28
CA PRO A 351 2.92 -14.54 -9.95
C PRO A 351 1.88 -14.35 -8.85
N THR A 352 2.25 -14.75 -7.65
CA THR A 352 1.44 -14.44 -6.45
C THR A 352 1.26 -12.93 -6.31
N GLY A 353 0.04 -12.50 -5.98
CA GLY A 353 -0.28 -11.08 -5.84
C GLY A 353 -0.47 -10.30 -7.15
N SER A 354 -0.58 -10.99 -8.31
CA SER A 354 -0.89 -10.32 -9.59
C SER A 354 -2.37 -10.04 -9.82
N GLY A 355 -3.25 -10.37 -8.86
CA GLY A 355 -4.69 -10.11 -8.96
C GLY A 355 -5.51 -11.20 -9.66
N LYS A 356 -4.95 -12.42 -9.86
CA LYS A 356 -5.63 -13.52 -10.55
C LYS A 356 -7.01 -13.86 -9.96
N SER A 357 -7.07 -14.04 -8.64
CA SER A 357 -8.32 -14.35 -7.93
C SER A 357 -9.36 -13.23 -8.11
N THR A 358 -8.93 -11.97 -8.08
CA THR A 358 -9.80 -10.81 -8.32
C THR A 358 -10.43 -10.87 -9.72
N THR A 359 -9.62 -11.18 -10.74
CA THR A 359 -10.12 -11.33 -12.13
C THR A 359 -11.09 -12.50 -12.28
N LEU A 360 -10.79 -13.64 -11.63
CA LEU A 360 -11.70 -14.78 -11.64
C LEU A 360 -13.00 -14.49 -10.88
N TYR A 361 -12.93 -13.78 -9.75
CA TYR A 361 -14.13 -13.41 -9.00
C TYR A 361 -15.00 -12.42 -9.79
N ALA A 362 -14.41 -11.46 -10.50
CA ALA A 362 -15.14 -10.59 -11.42
C ALA A 362 -15.82 -11.40 -12.54
N ALA A 363 -15.14 -12.41 -13.09
CA ALA A 363 -15.75 -13.32 -14.06
C ALA A 363 -16.90 -14.15 -13.47
N LEU A 364 -16.71 -14.68 -12.25
CA LEU A 364 -17.76 -15.41 -11.54
C LEU A 364 -18.99 -14.55 -11.25
N ASN A 365 -18.80 -13.28 -10.90
CA ASN A 365 -19.92 -12.35 -10.69
C ASN A 365 -20.73 -12.12 -11.98
N VAL A 366 -20.06 -12.00 -13.13
CA VAL A 366 -20.74 -11.89 -14.44
C VAL A 366 -21.50 -13.17 -14.78
N LEU A 367 -20.96 -14.34 -14.42
CA LEU A 367 -21.57 -15.64 -14.70
C LEU A 367 -22.68 -16.02 -13.71
N ASN A 368 -22.75 -15.36 -12.57
CA ASN A 368 -23.69 -15.66 -11.48
C ASN A 368 -25.07 -14.99 -11.72
N ASP A 369 -25.70 -15.41 -12.78
CA ASP A 369 -27.03 -14.94 -13.24
C ASP A 369 -28.21 -15.61 -12.54
N GLY A 370 -27.95 -16.63 -11.71
CA GLY A 370 -28.98 -17.45 -11.05
C GLY A 370 -29.51 -18.62 -11.88
N GLU A 371 -29.08 -18.74 -13.14
CA GLU A 371 -29.46 -19.83 -14.02
C GLU A 371 -28.41 -20.93 -14.10
N ARG A 372 -27.14 -20.62 -13.70
CA ARG A 372 -26.01 -21.52 -13.77
C ARG A 372 -25.61 -22.06 -12.39
N SER A 373 -25.31 -23.36 -12.34
CA SER A 373 -24.73 -24.00 -11.14
C SER A 373 -23.21 -23.76 -11.12
N ILE A 374 -22.76 -22.81 -10.27
CA ILE A 374 -21.34 -22.42 -10.15
C ILE A 374 -20.75 -23.04 -8.89
N LEU A 375 -19.66 -23.80 -9.06
CA LEU A 375 -18.91 -24.42 -7.98
C LEU A 375 -17.46 -23.96 -8.00
N THR A 376 -16.87 -23.69 -6.81
CA THR A 376 -15.45 -23.37 -6.69
C THR A 376 -14.73 -24.29 -5.70
N ILE A 377 -13.44 -24.51 -5.93
CA ILE A 377 -12.53 -25.13 -4.96
C ILE A 377 -11.29 -24.28 -4.79
N GLU A 378 -10.98 -23.86 -3.56
CA GLU A 378 -10.03 -22.78 -3.27
C GLU A 378 -9.15 -23.08 -2.04
N ASP A 379 -7.95 -22.50 -1.99
CA ASP A 379 -6.99 -22.64 -0.89
C ASP A 379 -6.39 -21.29 -0.45
N PRO A 380 -7.09 -20.59 0.42
CA PRO A 380 -8.47 -20.75 0.88
C PRO A 380 -9.48 -19.94 0.05
N VAL A 381 -10.76 -19.99 0.42
CA VAL A 381 -11.78 -19.05 -0.08
C VAL A 381 -11.42 -17.63 0.43
N GLU A 382 -11.08 -16.72 -0.49
CA GLU A 382 -10.69 -15.35 -0.13
C GLU A 382 -11.93 -14.49 0.16
N GLN A 383 -13.02 -14.71 -0.56
CA GLN A 383 -14.26 -13.96 -0.42
C GLN A 383 -15.47 -14.89 -0.65
N ARG A 384 -16.49 -14.73 0.17
CA ARG A 384 -17.76 -15.45 -0.01
C ARG A 384 -18.64 -14.70 -1.01
N ILE A 385 -19.09 -15.41 -2.03
CA ILE A 385 -19.99 -14.87 -3.08
C ILE A 385 -21.36 -15.53 -2.91
N ALA A 386 -22.40 -14.72 -2.76
CA ALA A 386 -23.76 -15.24 -2.66
C ALA A 386 -24.16 -15.93 -3.98
N GLY A 387 -24.84 -17.05 -3.90
CA GLY A 387 -25.26 -17.84 -5.08
C GLY A 387 -24.22 -18.84 -5.60
N ILE A 388 -22.96 -18.78 -5.15
CA ILE A 388 -21.89 -19.69 -5.56
C ILE A 388 -21.59 -20.71 -4.46
N LYS A 389 -21.44 -21.97 -4.85
CA LYS A 389 -21.09 -23.08 -3.94
C LYS A 389 -19.56 -23.16 -3.83
N GLN A 390 -18.98 -22.56 -2.80
CA GLN A 390 -17.53 -22.47 -2.61
C GLN A 390 -17.03 -23.54 -1.63
N MET A 391 -16.13 -24.40 -2.08
CA MET A 391 -15.45 -25.44 -1.29
C MET A 391 -14.06 -24.96 -0.93
N GLN A 392 -13.67 -25.08 0.33
CA GLN A 392 -12.31 -24.79 0.80
C GLN A 392 -11.51 -26.06 0.99
N ILE A 393 -10.25 -26.04 0.56
CA ILE A 393 -9.27 -27.09 0.82
C ILE A 393 -9.12 -27.32 2.31
N ALA A 394 -9.16 -28.58 2.73
CA ALA A 394 -8.98 -29.02 4.12
C ALA A 394 -8.16 -30.32 4.15
N PRO A 395 -6.83 -30.30 4.03
CA PRO A 395 -5.99 -31.48 3.92
C PRO A 395 -6.12 -32.42 5.13
N LYS A 396 -6.33 -31.87 6.32
CA LYS A 396 -6.57 -32.65 7.55
C LYS A 396 -7.84 -33.49 7.48
N ALA A 397 -8.83 -33.06 6.70
CA ALA A 397 -10.06 -33.79 6.44
C ALA A 397 -10.04 -34.59 5.15
N GLY A 398 -8.90 -34.61 4.44
CA GLY A 398 -8.74 -35.31 3.16
C GLY A 398 -9.31 -34.56 1.95
N VAL A 399 -9.67 -33.28 2.09
CA VAL A 399 -10.17 -32.46 0.98
C VAL A 399 -8.98 -31.79 0.29
N THR A 400 -8.58 -32.35 -0.84
CA THR A 400 -7.54 -31.85 -1.76
C THR A 400 -8.17 -31.34 -3.06
N PHE A 401 -7.41 -30.65 -3.93
CA PHE A 401 -7.95 -30.13 -5.20
C PHE A 401 -8.53 -31.23 -6.09
N ASP A 402 -7.81 -32.35 -6.25
CA ASP A 402 -8.23 -33.49 -7.07
C ASP A 402 -9.49 -34.16 -6.50
N VAL A 403 -9.51 -34.44 -5.19
CA VAL A 403 -10.67 -35.08 -4.51
C VAL A 403 -11.91 -34.19 -4.58
N GLY A 404 -11.74 -32.88 -4.31
CA GLY A 404 -12.83 -31.92 -4.38
C GLY A 404 -13.37 -31.76 -5.81
N LEU A 405 -12.48 -31.60 -6.80
CA LEU A 405 -12.86 -31.43 -8.20
C LEU A 405 -13.61 -32.67 -8.75
N ARG A 406 -13.14 -33.90 -8.45
CA ARG A 406 -13.88 -35.13 -8.78
C ARG A 406 -15.28 -35.18 -8.15
N SER A 407 -15.44 -34.62 -6.96
CA SER A 407 -16.73 -34.58 -6.29
C SER A 407 -17.65 -33.53 -6.91
N MET A 408 -17.10 -32.37 -7.29
CA MET A 408 -17.84 -31.30 -7.95
C MET A 408 -18.41 -31.73 -9.30
N LEU A 409 -17.69 -32.52 -10.09
CA LEU A 409 -18.17 -33.08 -11.36
C LEU A 409 -19.43 -33.96 -11.23
N ARG A 410 -19.76 -34.44 -10.04
CA ARG A 410 -20.99 -35.20 -9.75
C ARG A 410 -22.09 -34.35 -9.10
N ALA A 411 -21.87 -33.05 -8.96
CA ALA A 411 -22.79 -32.12 -8.30
C ALA A 411 -23.54 -31.21 -9.30
N ASP A 412 -23.63 -31.63 -10.55
CA ASP A 412 -24.32 -30.94 -11.67
C ASP A 412 -23.83 -29.49 -11.84
N PRO A 413 -22.54 -29.27 -12.11
CA PRO A 413 -22.00 -27.94 -12.34
C PRO A 413 -22.10 -27.51 -13.80
N ASP A 414 -22.42 -26.24 -14.06
CA ASP A 414 -22.20 -25.61 -15.36
C ASP A 414 -20.83 -24.94 -15.43
N VAL A 415 -20.43 -24.29 -14.32
CA VAL A 415 -19.16 -23.57 -14.19
C VAL A 415 -18.39 -24.10 -12.99
N ILE A 416 -17.13 -24.41 -13.22
CA ILE A 416 -16.19 -24.88 -12.18
C ILE A 416 -15.03 -23.92 -12.10
N MET A 417 -14.73 -23.39 -10.92
CA MET A 417 -13.50 -22.63 -10.68
C MET A 417 -12.56 -23.43 -9.78
N VAL A 418 -11.37 -23.69 -10.28
CA VAL A 418 -10.27 -24.30 -9.52
C VAL A 418 -9.28 -23.21 -9.17
N GLY A 419 -9.12 -22.91 -7.87
CA GLY A 419 -8.30 -21.80 -7.39
C GLY A 419 -6.92 -21.76 -8.04
N GLU A 420 -6.25 -22.91 -8.12
CA GLU A 420 -5.01 -23.06 -8.89
C GLU A 420 -4.74 -24.52 -9.30
N ILE A 421 -4.01 -24.67 -10.39
CA ILE A 421 -3.48 -25.98 -10.85
C ILE A 421 -2.01 -26.04 -10.51
N ARG A 422 -1.65 -26.95 -9.58
CA ARG A 422 -0.25 -27.16 -9.13
C ARG A 422 0.36 -28.45 -9.63
N ASP A 423 -0.46 -29.46 -9.85
CA ASP A 423 -0.06 -30.83 -10.14
C ASP A 423 -0.78 -31.43 -11.36
N ARG A 424 -0.24 -32.56 -11.83
CA ARG A 424 -0.75 -33.24 -13.00
C ARG A 424 -2.20 -33.75 -12.83
N GLU A 425 -2.54 -34.22 -11.64
CA GLU A 425 -3.84 -34.86 -11.41
C GLU A 425 -4.97 -33.82 -11.48
N THR A 426 -4.79 -32.69 -10.80
CA THR A 426 -5.71 -31.55 -10.87
C THR A 426 -5.81 -31.01 -12.31
N ALA A 427 -4.66 -30.88 -13.02
CA ALA A 427 -4.64 -30.42 -14.41
C ALA A 427 -5.45 -31.35 -15.33
N HIS A 428 -5.26 -32.66 -15.19
CA HIS A 428 -5.95 -33.67 -16.01
C HIS A 428 -7.47 -33.61 -15.82
N ILE A 429 -7.94 -33.58 -14.55
CA ILE A 429 -9.36 -33.53 -14.24
C ILE A 429 -9.98 -32.23 -14.75
N ALA A 430 -9.29 -31.08 -14.59
CA ALA A 430 -9.75 -29.79 -15.07
C ALA A 430 -9.90 -29.73 -16.59
N VAL A 431 -8.92 -30.30 -17.32
CA VAL A 431 -8.97 -30.38 -18.80
C VAL A 431 -10.07 -31.33 -19.26
N GLU A 432 -10.24 -32.50 -18.63
CA GLU A 432 -11.34 -33.43 -18.95
C GLU A 432 -12.72 -32.79 -18.68
N ALA A 433 -12.85 -32.05 -17.57
CA ALA A 433 -14.08 -31.31 -17.27
C ALA A 433 -14.43 -30.30 -18.38
N ALA A 434 -13.45 -29.55 -18.86
CA ALA A 434 -13.64 -28.60 -19.96
C ALA A 434 -14.07 -29.28 -21.28
N LEU A 435 -13.57 -30.47 -21.55
CA LEU A 435 -13.92 -31.25 -22.74
C LEU A 435 -15.30 -31.94 -22.63
N THR A 436 -15.77 -32.20 -21.41
CA THR A 436 -17.00 -32.92 -21.14
C THR A 436 -18.22 -32.02 -20.92
N GLY A 437 -18.12 -30.73 -21.24
CA GLY A 437 -19.27 -29.83 -21.27
C GLY A 437 -19.33 -28.76 -20.20
N HIS A 438 -18.28 -28.59 -19.40
CA HIS A 438 -18.20 -27.60 -18.32
C HIS A 438 -17.32 -26.41 -18.70
N LEU A 439 -17.69 -25.21 -18.26
CA LEU A 439 -16.78 -24.05 -18.29
C LEU A 439 -15.85 -24.13 -17.07
N VAL A 440 -14.54 -24.26 -17.32
CA VAL A 440 -13.53 -24.36 -16.28
C VAL A 440 -12.71 -23.08 -16.20
N LEU A 441 -12.71 -22.45 -15.04
CA LEU A 441 -11.89 -21.28 -14.73
C LEU A 441 -10.77 -21.72 -13.79
N SER A 442 -9.51 -21.34 -14.06
CA SER A 442 -8.43 -21.68 -13.14
C SER A 442 -7.25 -20.74 -13.22
N THR A 443 -6.28 -20.92 -12.30
CA THR A 443 -5.02 -20.14 -12.32
C THR A 443 -3.80 -21.02 -12.50
N LEU A 444 -2.77 -20.44 -13.11
CA LEU A 444 -1.43 -20.98 -13.22
C LEU A 444 -0.38 -19.94 -12.82
N HIS A 445 0.85 -20.41 -12.58
CA HIS A 445 1.98 -19.53 -12.29
C HIS A 445 2.96 -19.54 -13.48
N THR A 446 2.66 -18.73 -14.52
CA THR A 446 3.57 -18.53 -15.67
C THR A 446 3.84 -17.05 -15.89
N ARG A 447 4.84 -16.72 -16.73
CA ARG A 447 5.27 -15.34 -16.97
C ARG A 447 4.35 -14.60 -17.92
N ASP A 448 3.89 -15.28 -18.96
CA ASP A 448 3.07 -14.79 -20.05
C ASP A 448 1.97 -15.81 -20.42
N ALA A 449 1.08 -15.45 -21.33
CA ALA A 449 -0.05 -16.29 -21.69
C ALA A 449 0.38 -17.55 -22.46
N PRO A 450 1.25 -17.49 -23.49
CA PRO A 450 1.66 -18.71 -24.21
C PRO A 450 2.39 -19.74 -23.34
N SER A 451 3.16 -19.28 -22.34
CA SER A 451 3.86 -20.18 -21.40
C SER A 451 2.91 -21.06 -20.58
N ALA A 452 1.65 -20.67 -20.42
CA ALA A 452 0.68 -21.50 -19.70
C ALA A 452 0.35 -22.79 -20.45
N LEU A 453 0.34 -22.78 -21.79
CA LEU A 453 0.17 -23.96 -22.61
C LEU A 453 1.34 -24.93 -22.43
N GLY A 454 2.57 -24.41 -22.52
CA GLY A 454 3.78 -25.18 -22.25
C GLY A 454 3.76 -25.81 -20.85
N ARG A 455 3.32 -25.05 -19.84
CA ARG A 455 3.25 -25.52 -18.45
C ARG A 455 2.28 -26.70 -18.29
N LEU A 456 1.11 -26.70 -18.96
CA LEU A 456 0.19 -27.83 -18.94
C LEU A 456 0.82 -29.08 -19.61
N ILE A 457 1.53 -28.89 -20.72
CA ILE A 457 2.24 -29.99 -21.41
C ILE A 457 3.36 -30.54 -20.52
N ASP A 458 4.12 -29.67 -19.85
CA ASP A 458 5.17 -30.08 -18.91
C ASP A 458 4.62 -30.82 -17.69
N MET A 459 3.41 -30.56 -17.27
CA MET A 459 2.70 -31.33 -16.26
C MET A 459 2.24 -32.68 -16.75
N GLY A 460 2.46 -33.01 -18.04
CA GLY A 460 2.13 -34.30 -18.65
C GLY A 460 0.71 -34.39 -19.21
N ILE A 461 0.09 -33.26 -19.52
CA ILE A 461 -1.17 -33.24 -20.29
C ILE A 461 -0.83 -33.33 -21.77
N GLU A 462 -1.53 -34.21 -22.48
CA GLU A 462 -1.28 -34.40 -23.90
C GLU A 462 -1.63 -33.16 -24.73
N PRO A 463 -0.78 -32.75 -25.71
CA PRO A 463 -1.01 -31.54 -26.50
C PRO A 463 -2.40 -31.47 -27.15
N PHE A 464 -2.95 -32.59 -27.61
CA PHE A 464 -4.27 -32.60 -28.23
C PHE A 464 -5.41 -32.28 -27.22
N LEU A 465 -5.26 -32.66 -25.95
CA LEU A 465 -6.19 -32.32 -24.89
C LEU A 465 -6.10 -30.83 -24.56
N VAL A 466 -4.87 -30.30 -24.42
CA VAL A 466 -4.62 -28.88 -24.16
C VAL A 466 -5.21 -28.01 -25.28
N SER A 467 -4.91 -28.35 -26.55
CA SER A 467 -5.38 -27.61 -27.73
C SER A 467 -6.90 -27.60 -27.86
N SER A 468 -7.56 -28.67 -27.43
CA SER A 468 -9.03 -28.79 -27.53
C SER A 468 -9.77 -28.18 -26.35
N ALA A 469 -9.18 -28.19 -25.16
CA ALA A 469 -9.83 -27.72 -23.93
C ALA A 469 -9.63 -26.24 -23.66
N VAL A 470 -8.43 -25.68 -23.94
CA VAL A 470 -8.11 -24.29 -23.56
C VAL A 470 -8.57 -23.33 -24.65
N ASP A 471 -9.39 -22.36 -24.27
CA ASP A 471 -9.95 -21.36 -25.18
C ASP A 471 -9.32 -19.97 -25.01
N CYS A 472 -8.95 -19.61 -23.79
CA CYS A 472 -8.39 -18.30 -23.51
C CYS A 472 -7.40 -18.36 -22.33
N ILE A 473 -6.36 -17.59 -22.44
CA ILE A 473 -5.38 -17.41 -21.37
C ILE A 473 -5.16 -15.92 -21.13
N VAL A 474 -5.25 -15.51 -19.87
CA VAL A 474 -5.03 -14.13 -19.42
C VAL A 474 -3.77 -14.08 -18.57
N ALA A 475 -2.68 -13.55 -19.08
CA ALA A 475 -1.53 -13.22 -18.23
C ALA A 475 -1.72 -11.85 -17.59
N GLN A 476 -1.37 -11.75 -16.32
CA GLN A 476 -1.67 -10.57 -15.51
C GLN A 476 -0.52 -10.16 -14.59
N ARG A 477 -0.32 -8.84 -14.48
CA ARG A 477 0.56 -8.20 -13.48
C ARG A 477 -0.19 -7.03 -12.86
N LEU A 478 0.23 -6.60 -11.67
CA LEU A 478 -0.23 -5.35 -11.07
C LEU A 478 0.92 -4.34 -11.06
N VAL A 479 0.65 -3.14 -11.55
CA VAL A 479 1.54 -1.98 -11.46
C VAL A 479 0.92 -0.93 -10.55
N ARG A 480 1.77 -0.17 -9.85
CA ARG A 480 1.32 0.92 -9.00
C ARG A 480 0.82 2.09 -9.85
N MET A 481 -0.28 2.67 -9.44
CA MET A 481 -0.79 3.90 -10.06
C MET A 481 -0.09 5.12 -9.48
N LEU A 482 0.27 6.06 -10.34
CA LEU A 482 0.77 7.36 -9.93
C LEU A 482 -0.24 8.10 -9.05
N CYS A 483 0.23 8.69 -7.97
CA CYS A 483 -0.58 9.50 -7.10
C CYS A 483 -1.13 10.72 -7.84
N LYS A 484 -2.45 10.84 -7.93
CA LYS A 484 -3.12 11.93 -8.67
C LYS A 484 -2.77 13.33 -8.14
N HIS A 485 -2.33 13.43 -6.88
CA HIS A 485 -2.06 14.71 -6.22
C HIS A 485 -0.63 15.21 -6.39
N CYS A 486 0.35 14.32 -6.61
CA CYS A 486 1.74 14.70 -6.64
C CYS A 486 2.50 14.27 -7.91
N LYS A 487 1.88 13.53 -8.83
CA LYS A 487 2.52 13.21 -10.11
C LYS A 487 2.83 14.49 -10.87
N ARG A 488 3.96 14.54 -11.56
CA ARG A 488 4.30 15.66 -12.46
C ARG A 488 4.81 15.13 -13.78
N HIS A 489 4.81 15.97 -14.82
CA HIS A 489 5.35 15.63 -16.12
C HIS A 489 6.84 15.32 -16.01
N GLN A 490 7.23 14.17 -16.54
CA GLN A 490 8.62 13.74 -16.63
C GLN A 490 9.26 14.29 -17.92
N LYS A 491 10.38 14.98 -17.79
CA LYS A 491 11.16 15.41 -18.96
C LYS A 491 12.00 14.24 -19.46
N VAL A 492 11.56 13.60 -20.53
CA VAL A 492 12.27 12.49 -21.19
C VAL A 492 12.62 12.94 -22.62
N SER A 493 13.79 12.56 -23.12
CA SER A 493 14.17 12.86 -24.50
C SER A 493 13.29 12.09 -25.49
N GLU A 494 13.01 12.72 -26.66
CA GLU A 494 12.19 12.10 -27.71
C GLU A 494 12.80 10.77 -28.20
N THR A 495 14.13 10.66 -28.17
CA THR A 495 14.85 9.43 -28.54
C THR A 495 14.46 8.28 -27.60
N ILE A 496 14.48 8.51 -26.28
CA ILE A 496 14.10 7.49 -25.26
C ILE A 496 12.61 7.16 -25.40
N LEU A 497 11.76 8.17 -25.61
CA LEU A 497 10.33 7.93 -25.82
C LEU A 497 10.08 7.07 -27.06
N ALA A 498 10.80 7.32 -28.14
CA ALA A 498 10.69 6.53 -29.37
C ALA A 498 11.15 5.08 -29.18
N GLU A 499 12.26 4.85 -28.46
CA GLU A 499 12.77 3.50 -28.11
C GLU A 499 11.74 2.70 -27.31
N HIS A 500 10.97 3.35 -26.45
CA HIS A 500 9.89 2.73 -25.70
C HIS A 500 8.55 2.69 -26.44
N GLY A 501 8.48 3.12 -27.70
CA GLY A 501 7.21 3.20 -28.43
C GLY A 501 6.26 4.28 -27.89
N LEU A 502 6.79 5.27 -27.16
CA LEU A 502 6.05 6.37 -26.52
C LEU A 502 6.25 7.71 -27.25
N ALA A 503 6.66 7.71 -28.53
CA ALA A 503 6.85 8.93 -29.30
C ALA A 503 5.63 9.87 -29.19
N GLY A 504 5.89 11.16 -28.91
CA GLY A 504 4.85 12.18 -28.70
C GLY A 504 4.04 12.05 -27.41
N ALA A 505 4.39 11.15 -26.49
CA ALA A 505 3.72 11.03 -25.19
C ALA A 505 4.35 11.98 -24.17
N GLU A 506 3.55 12.42 -23.21
CA GLU A 506 3.98 13.20 -22.06
C GLU A 506 3.88 12.34 -20.77
N PRO A 507 4.89 11.51 -20.48
CA PRO A 507 4.84 10.63 -19.32
C PRO A 507 4.91 11.43 -18.00
N TYR A 508 4.43 10.79 -16.92
CA TYR A 508 4.50 11.34 -15.59
C TYR A 508 5.48 10.55 -14.72
N GLU A 509 6.09 11.25 -13.75
CA GLU A 509 6.94 10.65 -12.72
C GLU A 509 6.31 10.75 -11.32
N PRO A 510 6.63 9.81 -10.41
CA PRO A 510 6.22 9.89 -9.01
C PRO A 510 7.06 10.94 -8.28
N VAL A 511 6.43 11.78 -7.45
CA VAL A 511 7.13 12.77 -6.62
C VAL A 511 7.11 12.36 -5.16
N GLY A 512 5.92 12.10 -4.61
CA GLY A 512 5.69 11.85 -3.20
C GLY A 512 4.91 12.98 -2.53
N CYS A 513 3.97 12.63 -1.66
CA CYS A 513 3.23 13.54 -0.78
C CYS A 513 2.63 12.74 0.39
N SER A 514 2.06 13.44 1.38
CA SER A 514 1.39 12.81 2.52
C SER A 514 0.29 11.81 2.15
N ARG A 515 -0.46 12.11 1.06
CA ARG A 515 -1.57 11.25 0.60
C ARG A 515 -1.13 9.91 0.02
N CYS A 516 0.12 9.77 -0.37
CA CYS A 516 0.70 8.53 -0.89
C CYS A 516 1.86 8.02 -0.02
N SER A 517 1.94 8.45 1.23
CA SER A 517 3.03 8.10 2.16
C SER A 517 4.41 8.29 1.52
N ASN A 518 4.59 9.41 0.83
CA ASN A 518 5.80 9.82 0.10
C ASN A 518 6.29 8.87 -1.00
N SER A 519 5.53 7.82 -1.35
CA SER A 519 5.90 6.86 -2.39
C SER A 519 5.75 7.41 -3.82
N GLY A 520 4.95 8.45 -4.02
CA GLY A 520 4.54 8.93 -5.35
C GLY A 520 3.50 8.04 -6.05
N TYR A 521 3.09 6.93 -5.42
CA TYR A 521 2.12 5.97 -5.96
C TYR A 521 0.98 5.75 -4.96
N ARG A 522 -0.22 5.44 -5.48
CA ARG A 522 -1.37 5.07 -4.66
C ARG A 522 -2.34 4.20 -5.44
N GLY A 523 -2.55 2.97 -4.95
CA GLY A 523 -3.36 1.98 -5.61
C GLY A 523 -2.64 1.28 -6.76
N ARG A 524 -3.30 0.30 -7.35
CA ARG A 524 -2.75 -0.56 -8.39
C ARG A 524 -3.70 -0.65 -9.56
N VAL A 525 -3.17 -0.96 -10.75
CA VAL A 525 -3.93 -1.29 -11.96
C VAL A 525 -3.33 -2.53 -12.60
N GLY A 526 -4.19 -3.37 -13.20
CA GLY A 526 -3.75 -4.57 -13.91
C GLY A 526 -3.04 -4.23 -15.22
N LEU A 527 -2.04 -5.01 -15.57
CA LEU A 527 -1.53 -5.19 -16.93
C LEU A 527 -2.02 -6.54 -17.44
N TYR A 528 -2.49 -6.55 -18.66
CA TYR A 528 -3.15 -7.72 -19.24
C TYR A 528 -2.56 -8.10 -20.60
N GLU A 529 -2.39 -9.40 -20.79
CA GLU A 529 -2.07 -10.04 -22.06
C GLU A 529 -3.10 -11.17 -22.24
N VAL A 530 -4.05 -10.98 -23.17
CA VAL A 530 -5.16 -11.91 -23.36
C VAL A 530 -4.99 -12.64 -24.68
N MET A 531 -4.71 -13.94 -24.61
CA MET A 531 -4.52 -14.80 -25.75
C MET A 531 -5.74 -15.70 -25.95
N SER A 532 -6.41 -15.54 -27.08
CA SER A 532 -7.38 -16.53 -27.56
C SER A 532 -6.63 -17.70 -28.20
N VAL A 533 -7.02 -18.93 -27.87
CA VAL A 533 -6.42 -20.14 -28.50
C VAL A 533 -7.13 -20.38 -29.83
N SER A 534 -6.62 -19.72 -30.87
CA SER A 534 -7.12 -19.80 -32.25
C SER A 534 -6.69 -21.10 -32.95
N GLU A 535 -7.26 -21.42 -34.11
CA GLU A 535 -6.86 -22.61 -34.88
C GLU A 535 -5.36 -22.61 -35.25
N PRO A 536 -4.72 -21.50 -35.66
CA PRO A 536 -3.27 -21.49 -35.85
C PRO A 536 -2.49 -21.80 -34.58
N ILE A 537 -2.91 -21.29 -33.43
CA ILE A 537 -2.27 -21.59 -32.14
C ILE A 537 -2.51 -23.06 -31.76
N ARG A 538 -3.70 -23.61 -32.00
CA ARG A 538 -3.99 -25.06 -31.79
C ARG A 538 -3.04 -25.95 -32.60
N ALA A 539 -2.79 -25.59 -33.86
CA ALA A 539 -1.83 -26.31 -34.70
C ALA A 539 -0.40 -26.28 -34.10
N LEU A 540 0.07 -25.11 -33.65
CA LEU A 540 1.38 -24.98 -32.99
C LEU A 540 1.47 -25.80 -31.70
N ILE A 541 0.40 -25.87 -30.91
CA ILE A 541 0.35 -26.73 -29.71
C ILE A 541 0.56 -28.20 -30.08
N LEU A 542 -0.15 -28.67 -31.13
CA LEU A 542 -0.04 -30.06 -31.59
C LEU A 542 1.36 -30.42 -32.13
N GLU A 543 1.99 -29.46 -32.81
CA GLU A 543 3.37 -29.57 -33.32
C GLU A 543 4.44 -29.39 -32.23
N ARG A 544 4.04 -29.04 -31.00
CA ARG A 544 4.95 -28.70 -29.90
C ARG A 544 5.93 -27.56 -30.29
N ALA A 545 5.42 -26.58 -31.03
CA ALA A 545 6.18 -25.44 -31.46
C ALA A 545 6.70 -24.59 -30.27
N SER A 546 7.71 -23.78 -30.53
CA SER A 546 8.28 -22.91 -29.49
C SER A 546 7.28 -21.85 -28.99
N ILE A 547 7.50 -21.38 -27.76
CA ILE A 547 6.69 -20.29 -27.19
C ILE A 547 6.78 -19.03 -28.05
N ASP A 548 7.94 -18.74 -28.63
CA ASP A 548 8.16 -17.57 -29.47
C ASP A 548 7.31 -17.60 -30.75
N GLU A 549 7.15 -18.78 -31.36
CA GLU A 549 6.26 -18.95 -32.52
C GLU A 549 4.80 -18.73 -32.14
N MET A 550 4.36 -19.25 -30.99
CA MET A 550 3.01 -18.99 -30.48
C MET A 550 2.79 -17.50 -30.18
N VAL A 551 3.78 -16.82 -29.59
CA VAL A 551 3.78 -15.38 -29.35
C VAL A 551 3.62 -14.63 -30.67
N ALA A 552 4.41 -14.97 -31.70
CA ALA A 552 4.37 -14.27 -32.98
C ALA A 552 2.98 -14.36 -33.63
N VAL A 553 2.37 -15.53 -33.59
CA VAL A 553 1.00 -15.73 -34.09
C VAL A 553 -0.03 -14.95 -33.26
N ALA A 554 0.03 -15.04 -31.92
CA ALA A 554 -0.90 -14.34 -31.06
C ALA A 554 -0.83 -12.82 -31.24
N VAL A 555 0.38 -12.26 -31.36
CA VAL A 555 0.58 -10.82 -31.63
C VAL A 555 0.06 -10.44 -33.03
N ALA A 556 0.28 -11.28 -34.05
CA ALA A 556 -0.26 -11.05 -35.39
C ALA A 556 -1.80 -11.05 -35.39
N GLU A 557 -2.45 -11.82 -34.48
CA GLU A 557 -3.90 -11.83 -34.24
C GLU A 557 -4.35 -10.68 -33.30
N GLY A 558 -3.45 -9.76 -32.97
CA GLY A 558 -3.71 -8.54 -32.22
C GLY A 558 -3.71 -8.72 -30.71
N MET A 559 -3.03 -9.73 -30.14
CA MET A 559 -2.77 -9.82 -28.72
C MET A 559 -1.82 -8.69 -28.29
N LEU A 560 -2.18 -7.95 -27.24
CA LEU A 560 -1.29 -6.99 -26.59
C LEU A 560 -0.37 -7.73 -25.62
N ARG A 561 0.92 -7.43 -25.66
CA ARG A 561 1.86 -7.93 -24.64
C ARG A 561 1.69 -7.13 -23.35
N LEU A 562 2.01 -7.73 -22.22
CA LEU A 562 1.96 -7.05 -20.91
C LEU A 562 2.70 -5.72 -20.91
N ARG A 563 3.86 -5.64 -21.61
CA ARG A 563 4.62 -4.40 -21.73
C ARG A 563 3.88 -3.35 -22.53
N ASP A 564 3.23 -3.72 -23.62
CA ASP A 564 2.53 -2.78 -24.51
C ASP A 564 1.29 -2.19 -23.82
N ASP A 565 0.52 -3.02 -23.08
CA ASP A 565 -0.55 -2.54 -22.22
C ASP A 565 -0.04 -1.60 -21.13
N GLY A 566 1.14 -1.91 -20.54
CA GLY A 566 1.80 -1.03 -19.59
C GLY A 566 2.15 0.33 -20.18
N LEU A 567 2.73 0.36 -21.38
CA LEU A 567 3.08 1.60 -22.10
C LEU A 567 1.83 2.40 -22.49
N GLN A 568 0.73 1.74 -22.82
CA GLN A 568 -0.55 2.43 -23.02
C GLN A 568 -1.00 3.14 -21.73
N LYS A 569 -0.90 2.50 -20.57
CA LYS A 569 -1.22 3.09 -19.26
C LYS A 569 -0.26 4.22 -18.86
N VAL A 570 0.99 4.20 -19.35
CA VAL A 570 1.91 5.34 -19.23
C VAL A 570 1.41 6.53 -20.06
N ARG A 571 0.96 6.32 -21.29
CA ARG A 571 0.34 7.39 -22.13
C ARG A 571 -0.89 8.01 -21.48
N GLU A 572 -1.67 7.20 -20.77
CA GLU A 572 -2.84 7.64 -20.02
C GLU A 572 -2.47 8.34 -18.70
N GLY A 573 -1.19 8.40 -18.34
CA GLY A 573 -0.71 8.99 -17.08
C GLY A 573 -1.16 8.24 -15.83
N LYS A 574 -1.48 6.95 -15.96
CA LYS A 574 -1.90 6.07 -14.86
C LYS A 574 -0.71 5.52 -14.07
N THR A 575 0.40 5.20 -14.76
CA THR A 575 1.62 4.66 -14.16
C THR A 575 2.87 5.32 -14.78
N SER A 576 4.05 4.99 -14.29
CA SER A 576 5.32 5.50 -14.81
C SER A 576 6.04 4.47 -15.69
N ILE A 577 6.96 4.93 -16.54
CA ILE A 577 7.83 4.06 -17.36
C ILE A 577 8.61 3.11 -16.45
N ALA A 578 9.23 3.63 -15.38
CA ALA A 578 10.03 2.84 -14.44
C ALA A 578 9.23 1.71 -13.78
N GLU A 579 7.95 1.93 -13.48
CA GLU A 579 7.11 0.90 -12.86
C GLU A 579 6.75 -0.20 -13.87
N VAL A 580 6.46 0.14 -15.12
CA VAL A 580 6.22 -0.84 -16.19
C VAL A 580 7.48 -1.68 -16.42
N GLU A 581 8.64 -1.06 -16.53
CA GLU A 581 9.92 -1.76 -16.69
C GLU A 581 10.21 -2.69 -15.51
N ARG A 582 10.02 -2.22 -14.29
CA ARG A 582 10.19 -3.05 -13.08
C ARG A 582 9.38 -4.33 -13.14
N MET A 583 8.15 -4.28 -13.68
CA MET A 583 7.23 -5.41 -13.71
C MET A 583 7.35 -6.27 -14.95
N THR A 584 7.92 -5.74 -16.04
CA THR A 584 8.05 -6.46 -17.32
C THR A 584 9.49 -6.88 -17.65
N ASN A 585 10.53 -6.13 -17.22
CA ASN A 585 11.94 -6.48 -17.45
C ASN A 585 12.45 -7.65 -16.57
N SER A 586 11.76 -7.99 -15.50
CA SER A 586 12.04 -9.24 -14.76
C SER A 586 11.70 -10.50 -15.57
N MET A 587 11.33 -10.33 -16.85
CA MET A 587 11.02 -11.41 -17.80
C MET A 587 12.18 -11.72 -18.77
N LEU A 588 13.23 -10.90 -18.78
CA LEU A 588 14.50 -11.18 -19.45
C LEU A 588 15.45 -11.85 -18.44
#